data_ce4b4f28d20f415a6ac1a9a6dff2c9ce
#
_entry.id   ce4b4f28d20f415a6ac1a9a6dff2c9ce
#
_cell.length_a   1.000
_cell.length_b   1.000
_cell.length_c   1.000
_cell.angle_alpha   90.00
_cell.angle_beta   90.00
_cell.angle_gamma   90.00
#
_symmetry.space_group_name_H-M   'P 1'
#
loop_
_entity.id
_entity.type
_entity.pdbx_description
1 polymer ?
#
loop_
_entity_poly.entity_id
_entity_poly.type
_entity_poly.pdbx_seq_one_letter_code
_entity_poly.pdbx_strand_id
1 'polypeptide(L)'
;ADQLSELDLTPTIKFATWGGEELGLLGSQAYIDANSEEIENLDLYINLDSTNLNPNIGLGTLGIDVSNSGLKNSIESINREVIKDGWEGYSTNVQLQERGNSDHRSFNQHGVTTIGFYGWEYAQHHRQTDTSQIVNQESLGLATEIVLNIIAEQSGLGSSDEPLIQIEGLEGESSSWVFPFILALLAGLATGIGGLIVFVLKEITAEMMAFLLSMAAGVMLLISIFDLWFERGLEFGFMSISISFLVGVVIVYIASYYTTKDENLLELSKERRLYKSGMLTAIALAIHNFPEGLAMGVAVLESAQYGVVLMAAIALHNIPEGIAVAAPIKAGNGGRLKATLIAMATGLTEPLGAMFALLVLGSFLTPFMVGCSLAFVGGIMTVVAYKELIPQ
;
A
#
# COMPACT_ATOMS: atom_id res chain seq x y z
N ALA A 1 9.39 21.81 -16.59
CA ALA A 1 9.38 22.94 -17.54
C ALA A 1 9.84 24.23 -16.85
N ASP A 2 9.28 24.57 -15.68
CA ASP A 2 9.61 25.85 -15.01
C ASP A 2 11.08 25.92 -14.60
N GLN A 3 11.62 24.86 -13.99
CA GLN A 3 13.04 24.79 -13.62
C GLN A 3 13.97 24.88 -14.83
N LEU A 4 13.59 24.29 -15.97
CA LEU A 4 14.37 24.37 -17.22
C LEU A 4 14.30 25.76 -17.84
N SER A 5 13.22 26.53 -17.64
CA SER A 5 13.08 27.90 -18.16
C SER A 5 13.99 28.92 -17.48
N GLU A 6 14.50 28.60 -16.29
CA GLU A 6 15.44 29.43 -15.53
C GLU A 6 16.90 29.16 -15.93
N LEU A 7 17.16 28.10 -16.68
CA LEU A 7 18.48 27.75 -17.17
C LEU A 7 18.71 28.33 -18.58
N ASP A 8 19.91 28.85 -18.84
CA ASP A 8 20.33 29.32 -20.17
C ASP A 8 20.74 28.13 -21.06
N LEU A 9 19.73 27.36 -21.46
CA LEU A 9 19.89 26.15 -22.24
C LEU A 9 20.12 26.50 -23.71
N THR A 10 21.19 25.98 -24.30
CA THR A 10 21.46 26.11 -25.72
C THR A 10 20.59 25.25 -26.63
N PRO A 11 20.25 23.97 -26.27
CA PRO A 11 19.37 23.16 -27.10
C PRO A 11 17.89 23.51 -26.90
N THR A 12 17.10 23.31 -27.94
CA THR A 12 15.64 23.39 -27.86
C THR A 12 15.10 22.12 -27.23
N ILE A 13 14.28 22.25 -26.19
CA ILE A 13 13.61 21.12 -25.51
C ILE A 13 12.15 21.09 -25.96
N LYS A 14 11.68 19.91 -26.40
CA LYS A 14 10.29 19.64 -26.74
C LYS A 14 9.71 18.60 -25.77
N PHE A 15 8.53 18.87 -25.26
CA PHE A 15 7.75 17.92 -24.50
C PHE A 15 6.65 17.33 -25.38
N ALA A 16 6.53 15.99 -25.36
CA ALA A 16 5.54 15.29 -26.15
C ALA A 16 4.87 14.20 -25.31
N THR A 17 3.62 13.90 -25.63
CA THR A 17 2.89 12.75 -25.11
C THR A 17 2.36 11.94 -26.28
N TRP A 18 2.52 10.62 -26.22
CA TRP A 18 2.13 9.73 -27.30
C TRP A 18 0.86 8.98 -26.96
N GLY A 19 0.02 8.72 -27.97
CA GLY A 19 -1.13 7.84 -27.85
C GLY A 19 -0.92 6.54 -28.60
N GLY A 20 -1.55 5.46 -28.11
CA GLY A 20 -1.52 4.16 -28.77
C GLY A 20 -0.18 3.44 -28.66
N GLU A 21 0.57 3.66 -27.59
CA GLU A 21 1.81 2.96 -27.29
C GLU A 21 1.54 1.44 -27.25
N GLU A 22 0.57 1.00 -26.49
CA GLU A 22 0.13 -0.39 -26.33
C GLU A 22 -0.41 -1.05 -27.61
N LEU A 23 -0.77 -0.25 -28.61
CA LEU A 23 -1.23 -0.71 -29.91
C LEU A 23 -0.08 -0.84 -30.93
N GLY A 24 1.16 -0.73 -30.49
CA GLY A 24 2.37 -0.86 -31.30
C GLY A 24 3.04 0.47 -31.64
N LEU A 25 3.16 1.36 -30.64
CA LEU A 25 3.88 2.64 -30.70
C LEU A 25 3.33 3.60 -31.78
N LEU A 26 1.99 3.58 -31.99
CA LEU A 26 1.36 4.27 -33.12
C LEU A 26 1.61 5.78 -33.11
N GLY A 27 1.58 6.42 -31.94
CA GLY A 27 1.74 7.86 -31.82
C GLY A 27 3.16 8.34 -32.14
N SER A 28 4.16 7.71 -31.55
CA SER A 28 5.56 8.04 -31.78
C SER A 28 5.97 7.76 -33.23
N GLN A 29 5.53 6.63 -33.79
CA GLN A 29 5.81 6.29 -35.19
C GLN A 29 5.18 7.29 -36.17
N ALA A 30 3.90 7.65 -35.95
CA ALA A 30 3.22 8.64 -36.79
C ALA A 30 3.90 10.02 -36.74
N TYR A 31 4.43 10.42 -35.58
CA TYR A 31 5.18 11.66 -35.44
C TYR A 31 6.47 11.63 -36.23
N ILE A 32 7.24 10.54 -36.14
CA ILE A 32 8.49 10.35 -36.86
C ILE A 32 8.26 10.41 -38.36
N ASP A 33 7.24 9.70 -38.86
CA ASP A 33 6.89 9.65 -40.27
C ASP A 33 6.51 11.03 -40.82
N ALA A 34 5.87 11.88 -39.99
CA ALA A 34 5.44 13.22 -40.37
C ALA A 34 6.55 14.30 -40.25
N ASN A 35 7.61 14.05 -39.48
CA ASN A 35 8.61 15.05 -39.10
C ASN A 35 10.05 14.55 -39.34
N SER A 36 10.30 13.86 -40.44
CA SER A 36 11.59 13.21 -40.72
C SER A 36 12.80 14.15 -40.66
N GLU A 37 12.67 15.38 -41.16
CA GLU A 37 13.74 16.39 -41.15
C GLU A 37 14.08 16.82 -39.68
N GLU A 38 13.09 16.90 -38.81
CA GLU A 38 13.30 17.19 -37.38
C GLU A 38 14.00 16.02 -36.69
N ILE A 39 13.59 14.79 -37.00
CA ILE A 39 14.17 13.57 -36.41
C ILE A 39 15.64 13.40 -36.77
N GLU A 40 16.04 13.75 -38.02
CA GLU A 40 17.45 13.74 -38.45
C GLU A 40 18.32 14.71 -37.64
N ASN A 41 17.73 15.76 -37.07
CA ASN A 41 18.42 16.78 -36.29
C ASN A 41 18.19 16.66 -34.78
N LEU A 42 17.57 15.56 -34.33
CA LEU A 42 17.29 15.32 -32.92
C LEU A 42 18.50 14.64 -32.24
N ASP A 43 19.15 15.34 -31.33
CA ASP A 43 20.35 14.85 -30.63
C ASP A 43 20.03 13.76 -29.61
N LEU A 44 18.94 13.93 -28.86
CA LEU A 44 18.57 13.06 -27.78
C LEU A 44 17.05 12.97 -27.61
N TYR A 45 16.53 11.77 -27.39
CA TYR A 45 15.15 11.50 -26.97
C TYR A 45 15.14 10.82 -25.63
N ILE A 46 14.40 11.39 -24.66
CA ILE A 46 14.21 10.84 -23.32
C ILE A 46 12.75 10.39 -23.17
N ASN A 47 12.57 9.12 -22.88
CA ASN A 47 11.27 8.49 -22.67
C ASN A 47 11.03 8.22 -21.19
N LEU A 48 9.91 8.67 -20.67
CA LEU A 48 9.45 8.39 -19.32
C LEU A 48 8.22 7.51 -19.42
N ASP A 49 8.37 6.24 -19.05
CA ASP A 49 7.31 5.24 -19.10
C ASP A 49 7.35 4.40 -17.86
N SER A 50 6.19 4.26 -17.20
CA SER A 50 6.03 3.43 -15.99
C SER A 50 7.04 3.72 -14.87
N THR A 51 7.37 4.99 -14.62
CA THR A 51 8.36 5.39 -13.61
C THR A 51 7.85 5.31 -12.16
N ASN A 52 6.71 4.67 -11.93
CA ASN A 52 6.13 4.52 -10.60
C ASN A 52 6.89 3.44 -9.81
N LEU A 53 7.52 3.84 -8.70
CA LEU A 53 8.33 2.97 -7.84
C LEU A 53 7.75 2.93 -6.43
N ASN A 54 7.99 1.84 -5.73
CA ASN A 54 7.66 1.74 -4.31
C ASN A 54 8.78 1.00 -3.54
N PRO A 55 9.73 1.72 -2.92
CA PRO A 55 10.85 1.11 -2.21
C PRO A 55 10.39 0.32 -0.98
N ASN A 56 9.23 0.63 -0.39
CA ASN A 56 8.72 -0.03 0.81
C ASN A 56 8.36 -1.51 0.56
N ILE A 57 8.10 -1.88 -0.69
CA ILE A 57 7.77 -3.26 -1.08
C ILE A 57 8.84 -3.87 -2.02
N GLY A 58 10.06 -3.33 -2.01
CA GLY A 58 11.17 -3.83 -2.81
C GLY A 58 11.13 -3.43 -4.29
N LEU A 59 10.25 -2.51 -4.69
CA LEU A 59 10.15 -1.95 -6.05
C LEU A 59 10.73 -0.54 -6.13
N GLY A 60 11.85 -0.30 -5.47
CA GLY A 60 12.53 1.00 -5.44
C GLY A 60 13.59 1.19 -6.53
N THR A 61 13.70 0.29 -7.52
CA THR A 61 14.72 0.38 -8.55
C THR A 61 14.17 0.98 -9.84
N LEU A 62 14.70 2.13 -10.25
CA LEU A 62 14.43 2.75 -11.55
C LEU A 62 15.32 2.13 -12.61
N GLY A 63 14.71 1.53 -13.62
CA GLY A 63 15.42 1.04 -14.80
C GLY A 63 15.69 2.18 -15.78
N ILE A 64 16.89 2.20 -16.38
CA ILE A 64 17.27 3.19 -17.37
C ILE A 64 17.97 2.48 -18.52
N ASP A 65 17.33 2.45 -19.68
CA ASP A 65 17.87 1.92 -20.91
C ASP A 65 18.54 3.03 -21.73
N VAL A 66 19.75 2.79 -22.15
CA VAL A 66 20.54 3.77 -22.91
C VAL A 66 21.03 3.15 -24.20
N SER A 67 20.84 3.83 -25.33
CA SER A 67 21.27 3.35 -26.64
C SER A 67 22.78 3.57 -26.92
N ASN A 68 23.46 4.36 -26.08
CA ASN A 68 24.85 4.77 -26.30
C ASN A 68 25.72 4.47 -25.07
N SER A 69 26.86 3.78 -25.29
CA SER A 69 27.78 3.39 -24.21
C SER A 69 28.51 4.58 -23.56
N GLY A 70 28.76 5.64 -24.27
CA GLY A 70 29.38 6.87 -23.73
C GLY A 70 28.45 7.54 -22.74
N LEU A 71 27.17 7.64 -23.08
CA LEU A 71 26.14 8.22 -22.25
C LEU A 71 25.83 7.37 -20.99
N LYS A 72 26.00 6.04 -21.09
CA LYS A 72 25.79 5.15 -19.95
C LYS A 72 26.63 5.53 -18.73
N ASN A 73 27.92 5.73 -18.90
CA ASN A 73 28.83 6.05 -17.80
C ASN A 73 28.48 7.40 -17.13
N SER A 74 28.08 8.38 -17.94
CA SER A 74 27.65 9.68 -17.47
C SER A 74 26.37 9.56 -16.62
N ILE A 75 25.37 8.85 -17.12
CA ILE A 75 24.11 8.64 -16.40
C ILE A 75 24.34 7.84 -15.11
N GLU A 76 25.21 6.83 -15.11
CA GLU A 76 25.58 6.10 -13.90
C GLU A 76 26.23 7.01 -12.84
N SER A 77 27.01 8.01 -13.26
CA SER A 77 27.60 8.99 -12.36
C SER A 77 26.55 9.94 -11.78
N ILE A 78 25.73 10.55 -12.64
CA ILE A 78 24.60 11.41 -12.23
C ILE A 78 23.71 10.67 -11.23
N ASN A 79 23.29 9.45 -11.55
CA ASN A 79 22.41 8.66 -10.69
C ASN A 79 23.00 8.39 -9.33
N ARG A 80 24.31 8.12 -9.29
CA ARG A 80 25.00 7.85 -8.01
C ARG A 80 24.99 9.07 -7.11
N GLU A 81 25.22 10.24 -7.63
CA GLU A 81 25.21 11.48 -6.85
C GLU A 81 23.79 11.91 -6.47
N VAL A 82 22.82 11.85 -7.40
CA VAL A 82 21.42 12.15 -7.10
C VAL A 82 20.87 11.24 -5.98
N ILE A 83 21.09 9.92 -6.07
CA ILE A 83 20.58 8.98 -5.05
C ILE A 83 21.24 9.20 -3.69
N LYS A 84 22.52 9.57 -3.66
CA LYS A 84 23.24 9.82 -2.42
C LYS A 84 22.70 11.03 -1.62
N ASP A 85 22.13 12.00 -2.32
CA ASP A 85 21.71 13.29 -1.76
C ASP A 85 20.26 13.35 -1.26
N GLY A 86 19.60 12.19 -1.00
CA GLY A 86 18.28 12.24 -0.35
C GLY A 86 17.27 11.16 -0.74
N TRP A 87 17.63 10.24 -1.64
CA TRP A 87 16.71 9.21 -2.13
C TRP A 87 16.93 7.85 -1.45
N GLU A 88 16.82 7.81 -0.11
CA GLU A 88 16.96 6.55 0.64
C GLU A 88 15.91 5.51 0.22
N GLY A 89 16.37 4.27 0.02
CA GLY A 89 15.51 3.15 -0.42
C GLY A 89 15.33 3.06 -1.93
N TYR A 90 15.74 4.06 -2.69
CA TYR A 90 15.74 4.03 -4.14
C TYR A 90 17.09 3.59 -4.71
N SER A 91 17.07 3.04 -5.91
CA SER A 91 18.26 2.67 -6.67
C SER A 91 17.99 2.81 -8.16
N THR A 92 19.06 2.80 -8.96
CA THR A 92 18.95 2.81 -10.41
C THR A 92 19.68 1.62 -11.01
N ASN A 93 19.19 1.15 -12.16
CA ASN A 93 19.84 0.11 -12.94
C ASN A 93 19.97 0.60 -14.41
N VAL A 94 21.18 1.02 -14.79
CA VAL A 94 21.44 1.53 -16.13
C VAL A 94 21.94 0.40 -17.02
N GLN A 95 21.23 0.16 -18.11
CA GLN A 95 21.55 -0.90 -19.07
C GLN A 95 21.82 -0.33 -20.45
N LEU A 96 22.73 -0.94 -21.17
CA LEU A 96 22.92 -0.66 -22.59
C LEU A 96 21.92 -1.50 -23.38
N GLN A 97 20.95 -0.87 -24.00
CA GLN A 97 19.92 -1.54 -24.78
C GLN A 97 19.74 -0.87 -26.15
N GLU A 98 19.94 -1.66 -27.21
CA GLU A 98 19.79 -1.16 -28.58
C GLU A 98 18.33 -1.10 -29.06
N ARG A 99 17.42 -1.78 -28.37
CA ARG A 99 16.00 -1.88 -28.73
C ARG A 99 15.15 -1.81 -27.47
N GLY A 100 14.62 -0.64 -27.18
CA GLY A 100 13.66 -0.45 -26.09
C GLY A 100 12.31 -1.13 -26.34
N ASN A 101 11.49 -1.21 -25.29
CA ASN A 101 10.14 -1.80 -25.32
C ASN A 101 9.01 -0.75 -25.36
N SER A 102 9.32 0.54 -25.36
CA SER A 102 8.37 1.65 -25.38
C SER A 102 8.70 2.66 -26.50
N ASP A 103 8.08 3.82 -26.52
CA ASP A 103 8.17 4.83 -27.61
C ASP A 103 9.59 5.22 -28.00
N HIS A 104 10.58 5.14 -27.11
CA HIS A 104 12.00 5.39 -27.46
C HIS A 104 12.54 4.42 -28.50
N ARG A 105 11.94 3.24 -28.67
CA ARG A 105 12.29 2.30 -29.72
C ARG A 105 12.06 2.88 -31.11
N SER A 106 10.96 3.61 -31.33
CA SER A 106 10.65 4.25 -32.59
C SER A 106 11.75 5.24 -32.99
N PHE A 107 12.22 6.07 -32.06
CA PHE A 107 13.28 7.04 -32.28
C PHE A 107 14.65 6.36 -32.49
N ASN A 108 14.97 5.35 -31.70
CA ASN A 108 16.22 4.61 -31.81
C ASN A 108 16.38 3.92 -33.16
N GLN A 109 15.29 3.38 -33.74
CA GLN A 109 15.29 2.78 -35.08
C GLN A 109 15.60 3.76 -36.19
N HIS A 110 15.45 5.07 -35.94
CA HIS A 110 15.78 6.16 -36.85
C HIS A 110 17.15 6.83 -36.56
N GLY A 111 17.96 6.18 -35.69
CA GLY A 111 19.31 6.61 -35.39
C GLY A 111 19.44 7.68 -34.31
N VAL A 112 18.34 8.06 -33.67
CA VAL A 112 18.35 9.01 -32.54
C VAL A 112 18.94 8.34 -31.32
N THR A 113 19.79 9.04 -30.57
CA THR A 113 20.24 8.60 -29.26
C THR A 113 19.07 8.63 -28.30
N THR A 114 18.84 7.53 -27.56
CA THR A 114 17.66 7.40 -26.69
C THR A 114 18.02 7.01 -25.28
N ILE A 115 17.22 7.50 -24.33
CA ILE A 115 17.18 7.09 -22.94
C ILE A 115 15.75 6.72 -22.61
N GLY A 116 15.50 5.50 -22.10
CA GLY A 116 14.19 5.05 -21.64
C GLY A 116 14.23 4.84 -20.12
N PHE A 117 13.34 5.51 -19.41
CA PHE A 117 13.12 5.30 -17.98
C PHE A 117 11.92 4.40 -17.78
N TYR A 118 12.04 3.42 -16.90
CA TYR A 118 10.95 2.52 -16.56
C TYR A 118 11.05 2.04 -15.11
N GLY A 119 9.91 1.81 -14.48
CA GLY A 119 9.80 1.10 -13.22
C GLY A 119 9.58 -0.39 -13.47
N TRP A 120 9.52 -1.15 -12.41
CA TRP A 120 9.08 -2.55 -12.47
C TRP A 120 7.56 -2.62 -12.65
N GLU A 121 7.08 -3.71 -13.27
CA GLU A 121 5.66 -3.99 -13.34
C GLU A 121 5.06 -3.99 -11.93
N TYR A 122 4.14 -3.07 -11.67
CA TYR A 122 3.35 -3.03 -10.46
C TYR A 122 1.98 -3.67 -10.73
N ALA A 123 1.32 -4.07 -9.65
CA ALA A 123 0.11 -4.88 -9.70
C ALA A 123 -1.04 -4.30 -10.55
N GLN A 124 -1.13 -2.97 -10.63
CA GLN A 124 -2.16 -2.24 -11.36
C GLN A 124 -1.82 -1.99 -12.84
N HIS A 125 -0.59 -2.25 -13.27
CA HIS A 125 -0.14 -2.06 -14.65
C HIS A 125 -1.06 -2.82 -15.63
N HIS A 126 -1.52 -2.14 -16.68
CA HIS A 126 -2.49 -2.63 -17.66
C HIS A 126 -3.87 -3.00 -17.09
N ARG A 127 -4.28 -2.45 -15.94
CA ARG A 127 -5.60 -2.67 -15.33
C ARG A 127 -6.40 -1.40 -15.20
N GLN A 128 -7.73 -1.54 -15.00
CA GLN A 128 -8.62 -0.40 -14.74
C GLN A 128 -8.32 0.32 -13.42
N THR A 129 -7.59 -0.34 -12.52
CA THR A 129 -7.12 0.20 -11.25
C THR A 129 -5.83 1.03 -11.39
N ASP A 130 -5.23 1.06 -12.57
CA ASP A 130 -4.09 1.92 -12.89
C ASP A 130 -4.58 3.35 -13.10
N THR A 131 -4.58 4.12 -12.03
CA THR A 131 -5.10 5.48 -11.96
C THR A 131 -4.04 6.43 -11.42
N SER A 132 -4.19 7.72 -11.66
CA SER A 132 -3.29 8.76 -11.12
C SER A 132 -3.19 8.76 -9.59
N GLN A 133 -4.11 8.10 -8.90
CA GLN A 133 -4.13 8.02 -7.44
C GLN A 133 -3.07 7.09 -6.86
N ILE A 134 -2.56 6.13 -7.64
CA ILE A 134 -1.50 5.21 -7.21
C ILE A 134 -0.10 5.71 -7.57
N VAL A 135 0.01 6.87 -8.21
CA VAL A 135 1.30 7.43 -8.61
C VAL A 135 2.07 7.88 -7.38
N ASN A 136 3.26 7.33 -7.20
CA ASN A 136 4.18 7.75 -6.16
C ASN A 136 4.90 9.05 -6.59
N GLN A 137 4.62 10.15 -5.89
CA GLN A 137 5.20 11.46 -6.18
C GLN A 137 6.71 11.49 -6.00
N GLU A 138 7.24 10.75 -5.02
CA GLU A 138 8.68 10.64 -4.80
C GLU A 138 9.39 10.00 -6.01
N SER A 139 8.84 8.89 -6.53
CA SER A 139 9.44 8.23 -7.69
C SER A 139 9.42 9.11 -8.95
N LEU A 140 8.36 9.91 -9.13
CA LEU A 140 8.33 10.93 -10.17
C LEU A 140 9.38 12.01 -9.93
N GLY A 141 9.57 12.43 -8.68
CA GLY A 141 10.61 13.37 -8.28
C GLY A 141 12.00 12.87 -8.64
N LEU A 142 12.33 11.64 -8.23
CA LEU A 142 13.61 11.01 -8.54
C LEU A 142 13.86 10.94 -10.06
N ALA A 143 12.90 10.44 -10.85
CA ALA A 143 13.03 10.37 -12.29
C ALA A 143 13.20 11.77 -12.91
N THR A 144 12.45 12.75 -12.41
CA THR A 144 12.54 14.13 -12.89
C THR A 144 13.90 14.75 -12.58
N GLU A 145 14.43 14.58 -11.37
CA GLU A 145 15.74 15.11 -10.96
C GLU A 145 16.86 14.50 -11.81
N ILE A 146 16.83 13.20 -12.04
CA ILE A 146 17.79 12.53 -12.91
C ILE A 146 17.71 13.09 -14.34
N VAL A 147 16.51 13.23 -14.90
CA VAL A 147 16.29 13.77 -16.25
C VAL A 147 16.81 15.21 -16.37
N LEU A 148 16.51 16.05 -15.39
CA LEU A 148 16.97 17.45 -15.38
C LEU A 148 18.50 17.54 -15.33
N ASN A 149 19.16 16.70 -14.54
CA ASN A 149 20.62 16.65 -14.48
C ASN A 149 21.25 16.12 -15.77
N ILE A 150 20.62 15.14 -16.44
CA ILE A 150 21.03 14.68 -17.76
C ILE A 150 20.94 15.82 -18.79
N ILE A 151 19.83 16.56 -18.80
CA ILE A 151 19.64 17.71 -19.71
C ILE A 151 20.68 18.79 -19.43
N ALA A 152 20.95 19.11 -18.17
CA ALA A 152 21.94 20.10 -17.78
C ALA A 152 23.36 19.71 -18.26
N GLU A 153 23.76 18.45 -18.06
CA GLU A 153 25.05 17.93 -18.53
C GLU A 153 25.15 17.98 -20.04
N GLN A 154 24.14 17.50 -20.77
CA GLN A 154 24.11 17.51 -22.23
C GLN A 154 24.08 18.93 -22.79
N SER A 155 23.65 19.92 -22.04
CA SER A 155 23.66 21.33 -22.37
C SER A 155 24.98 22.03 -21.98
N GLY A 156 25.92 21.31 -21.37
CA GLY A 156 27.22 21.86 -20.94
C GLY A 156 27.15 22.75 -19.69
N LEU A 157 26.03 22.71 -18.95
CA LEU A 157 25.83 23.50 -17.74
C LEU A 157 26.30 22.81 -16.48
N GLY A 158 26.51 21.48 -16.52
CA GLY A 158 26.89 20.66 -15.38
C GLY A 158 27.90 19.60 -15.70
N SER A 159 28.31 18.85 -14.68
CA SER A 159 29.12 17.66 -14.82
C SER A 159 28.41 16.46 -14.19
N SER A 160 28.76 15.26 -14.64
CA SER A 160 28.23 14.01 -14.07
C SER A 160 28.62 13.79 -12.59
N ASP A 161 29.58 14.55 -12.08
CA ASP A 161 30.13 14.39 -10.73
C ASP A 161 29.53 15.37 -9.70
N GLU A 162 28.78 16.38 -10.15
CA GLU A 162 28.06 17.34 -9.29
C GLU A 162 26.69 17.64 -9.88
N PRO A 163 25.58 17.14 -9.30
CA PRO A 163 24.23 17.47 -9.72
C PRO A 163 23.98 18.97 -9.60
N LEU A 164 23.52 19.61 -10.69
CA LEU A 164 23.17 21.03 -10.71
C LEU A 164 21.78 21.29 -10.14
N ILE A 165 20.91 20.32 -10.24
CA ILE A 165 19.48 20.47 -9.94
C ILE A 165 19.14 19.50 -8.83
N GLN A 166 18.71 20.04 -7.71
CA GLN A 166 18.09 19.31 -6.62
C GLN A 166 16.63 19.72 -6.55
N ILE A 167 15.72 18.75 -6.44
CA ILE A 167 14.31 19.03 -6.28
C ILE A 167 14.04 19.19 -4.78
N GLU A 168 14.12 20.45 -4.30
CA GLU A 168 13.73 20.77 -2.92
C GLU A 168 12.22 20.54 -2.71
N GLY A 169 11.87 19.83 -1.65
CA GLY A 169 10.48 19.67 -1.22
C GLY A 169 9.78 18.40 -1.68
N LEU A 170 10.47 17.52 -2.39
CA LEU A 170 10.11 16.11 -2.52
C LEU A 170 10.98 15.27 -1.58
N GLU A 171 11.39 15.84 -0.43
CA GLU A 171 11.82 15.00 0.66
C GLU A 171 10.67 14.03 0.88
N GLY A 172 10.84 12.82 0.35
CA GLY A 172 9.93 11.75 0.65
C GLY A 172 9.77 11.77 2.15
N GLU A 173 8.55 11.84 2.62
CA GLU A 173 8.31 11.36 3.96
C GLU A 173 8.95 9.98 3.97
N SER A 174 10.20 9.92 4.46
CA SER A 174 10.91 8.67 4.74
C SER A 174 9.85 7.76 5.30
N SER A 175 9.68 6.55 4.83
CA SER A 175 8.53 5.67 5.12
C SER A 175 8.25 5.76 6.63
N SER A 176 7.56 6.83 7.00
CA SER A 176 7.37 7.20 8.38
C SER A 176 6.42 6.16 8.93
N TRP A 177 6.95 5.25 9.74
CA TRP A 177 6.13 4.32 10.53
C TRP A 177 5.00 5.05 11.27
N VAL A 178 5.12 6.39 11.41
CA VAL A 178 4.17 7.27 12.09
C VAL A 178 2.82 7.29 11.36
N PHE A 179 2.80 7.39 10.05
CA PHE A 179 1.53 7.45 9.30
C PHE A 179 0.70 6.14 9.42
N PRO A 180 1.23 4.94 9.12
CA PRO A 180 0.51 3.69 9.35
C PRO A 180 0.15 3.46 10.82
N PHE A 181 1.02 3.86 11.75
CA PHE A 181 0.74 3.80 13.18
C PHE A 181 -0.46 4.68 13.56
N ILE A 182 -0.53 5.90 13.04
CA ILE A 182 -1.68 6.80 13.29
C ILE A 182 -2.96 6.21 12.71
N LEU A 183 -2.93 5.66 11.51
CA LEU A 183 -4.11 5.03 10.89
C LEU A 183 -4.60 3.85 11.73
N ALA A 184 -3.71 2.96 12.14
CA ALA A 184 -4.05 1.82 12.99
C ALA A 184 -4.52 2.26 14.38
N LEU A 185 -3.94 3.32 14.93
CA LEU A 185 -4.40 3.89 16.19
C LEU A 185 -5.82 4.46 16.08
N LEU A 186 -6.13 5.16 15.00
CA LEU A 186 -7.47 5.71 14.76
C LEU A 186 -8.51 4.59 14.58
N ALA A 187 -8.17 3.53 13.85
CA ALA A 187 -9.03 2.36 13.70
C ALA A 187 -9.27 1.68 15.05
N GLY A 188 -8.22 1.41 15.82
CA GLY A 188 -8.32 0.80 17.14
C GLY A 188 -9.07 1.67 18.18
N LEU A 189 -8.94 2.98 18.10
CA LEU A 189 -9.72 3.90 18.95
C LEU A 189 -11.23 3.83 18.65
N ALA A 190 -11.65 3.40 17.47
CA ALA A 190 -13.07 3.18 17.15
C ALA A 190 -13.69 2.08 18.03
N THR A 191 -12.93 1.04 18.40
CA THR A 191 -13.35 0.05 19.41
C THR A 191 -13.63 0.73 20.76
N GLY A 192 -12.78 1.70 21.13
CA GLY A 192 -13.01 2.53 22.32
C GLY A 192 -14.28 3.38 22.25
N ILE A 193 -14.63 3.90 21.05
CA ILE A 193 -15.91 4.61 20.82
C ILE A 193 -17.08 3.68 21.10
N GLY A 194 -17.05 2.42 20.67
CA GLY A 194 -18.04 1.40 21.02
C GLY A 194 -18.19 1.23 22.53
N GLY A 195 -17.07 1.16 23.26
CA GLY A 195 -17.06 1.17 24.73
C GLY A 195 -17.68 2.41 25.35
N LEU A 196 -17.41 3.61 24.78
CA LEU A 196 -18.01 4.87 25.25
C LEU A 196 -19.52 4.93 24.98
N ILE A 197 -20.01 4.38 23.90
CA ILE A 197 -21.45 4.24 23.64
C ILE A 197 -22.09 3.44 24.78
N VAL A 198 -21.50 2.32 25.18
CA VAL A 198 -21.98 1.50 26.32
C VAL A 198 -21.89 2.26 27.63
N PHE A 199 -20.89 3.12 27.81
CA PHE A 199 -20.76 3.95 29.00
C PHE A 199 -21.93 4.92 29.16
N VAL A 200 -22.32 5.58 28.05
CA VAL A 200 -23.35 6.62 28.02
C VAL A 200 -24.76 6.03 28.02
N LEU A 201 -25.01 5.02 27.20
CA LEU A 201 -26.32 4.39 27.10
C LEU A 201 -26.67 3.59 28.36
N LYS A 202 -27.92 3.70 28.82
CA LYS A 202 -28.41 2.94 30.00
C LYS A 202 -28.51 1.44 29.68
N GLU A 203 -29.12 1.11 28.56
CA GLU A 203 -29.36 -0.28 28.11
C GLU A 203 -29.11 -0.37 26.60
N ILE A 204 -28.59 -1.50 26.16
CA ILE A 204 -28.45 -1.89 24.76
C ILE A 204 -29.40 -3.06 24.56
N THR A 205 -30.37 -2.91 23.69
CA THR A 205 -31.35 -4.00 23.44
C THR A 205 -30.68 -5.11 22.64
N ALA A 206 -31.18 -6.35 22.78
CA ALA A 206 -30.69 -7.47 21.99
C ALA A 206 -30.81 -7.24 20.47
N GLU A 207 -31.89 -6.56 20.02
CA GLU A 207 -32.11 -6.21 18.63
C GLU A 207 -31.06 -5.22 18.10
N MET A 208 -30.75 -4.18 18.89
CA MET A 208 -29.70 -3.22 18.53
C MET A 208 -28.32 -3.90 18.48
N MET A 209 -28.04 -4.78 19.42
CA MET A 209 -26.80 -5.57 19.43
C MET A 209 -26.71 -6.46 18.19
N ALA A 210 -27.77 -7.23 17.90
CA ALA A 210 -27.81 -8.09 16.71
C ALA A 210 -27.65 -7.30 15.41
N PHE A 211 -28.27 -6.13 15.29
CA PHE A 211 -28.09 -5.25 14.13
C PHE A 211 -26.64 -4.80 13.96
N LEU A 212 -26.02 -4.28 15.02
CA LEU A 212 -24.65 -3.77 14.99
C LEU A 212 -23.64 -4.88 14.67
N LEU A 213 -23.78 -6.04 15.27
CA LEU A 213 -22.89 -7.18 15.02
C LEU A 213 -23.08 -7.75 13.61
N SER A 214 -24.32 -7.80 13.10
CA SER A 214 -24.58 -8.22 11.73
C SER A 214 -23.98 -7.25 10.71
N MET A 215 -24.03 -5.94 10.99
CA MET A 215 -23.41 -4.92 10.18
C MET A 215 -21.88 -5.09 10.18
N ALA A 216 -21.25 -5.27 11.34
CA ALA A 216 -19.81 -5.50 11.44
C ALA A 216 -19.41 -6.78 10.68
N ALA A 217 -20.10 -7.89 10.90
CA ALA A 217 -19.85 -9.14 10.18
C ALA A 217 -19.98 -8.97 8.66
N GLY A 218 -20.98 -8.21 8.20
CA GLY A 218 -21.18 -7.92 6.78
C GLY A 218 -20.00 -7.15 6.16
N VAL A 219 -19.52 -6.10 6.82
CA VAL A 219 -18.36 -5.31 6.38
C VAL A 219 -17.10 -6.19 6.35
N MET A 220 -16.83 -6.95 7.43
CA MET A 220 -15.69 -7.85 7.50
C MET A 220 -15.69 -8.90 6.38
N LEU A 221 -16.84 -9.55 6.12
CA LEU A 221 -16.95 -10.56 5.06
C LEU A 221 -16.75 -9.94 3.69
N LEU A 222 -17.27 -8.74 3.46
CA LEU A 222 -17.11 -8.03 2.20
C LEU A 222 -15.63 -7.74 1.93
N ILE A 223 -14.93 -7.13 2.87
CA ILE A 223 -13.50 -6.85 2.76
C ILE A 223 -12.71 -8.15 2.57
N SER A 224 -12.96 -9.16 3.41
CA SER A 224 -12.22 -10.41 3.37
C SER A 224 -12.34 -11.16 2.03
N ILE A 225 -13.55 -11.18 1.45
CA ILE A 225 -13.83 -11.96 0.25
C ILE A 225 -13.50 -11.16 -1.02
N PHE A 226 -13.92 -9.89 -1.10
CA PHE A 226 -13.75 -9.12 -2.33
C PHE A 226 -12.37 -8.48 -2.42
N ASP A 227 -11.91 -7.81 -1.37
CA ASP A 227 -10.67 -7.05 -1.37
C ASP A 227 -9.44 -7.94 -1.08
N LEU A 228 -9.48 -8.70 0.04
CA LEU A 228 -8.31 -9.46 0.50
C LEU A 228 -8.15 -10.85 -0.18
N TRP A 229 -9.17 -11.39 -0.78
CA TRP A 229 -9.08 -12.68 -1.49
C TRP A 229 -9.30 -12.56 -3.00
N PHE A 230 -10.42 -11.99 -3.45
CA PHE A 230 -10.79 -12.00 -4.87
C PHE A 230 -9.89 -11.06 -5.70
N GLU A 231 -9.72 -9.81 -5.29
CA GLU A 231 -8.83 -8.87 -5.98
C GLU A 231 -7.39 -9.36 -5.97
N ARG A 232 -6.88 -9.81 -4.81
CA ARG A 232 -5.54 -10.40 -4.74
C ARG A 232 -5.40 -11.67 -5.58
N GLY A 233 -6.48 -12.46 -5.71
CA GLY A 233 -6.51 -13.63 -6.60
C GLY A 233 -6.39 -13.28 -8.07
N LEU A 234 -7.01 -12.18 -8.51
CA LEU A 234 -6.86 -11.66 -9.87
C LEU A 234 -5.43 -11.16 -10.15
N GLU A 235 -4.82 -10.56 -9.14
CA GLU A 235 -3.50 -9.95 -9.23
C GLU A 235 -2.35 -10.97 -9.22
N PHE A 236 -2.35 -11.87 -8.25
CA PHE A 236 -1.22 -12.79 -7.97
C PHE A 236 -1.53 -14.27 -8.28
N GLY A 237 -2.71 -14.56 -8.79
CA GLY A 237 -3.16 -15.91 -9.10
C GLY A 237 -3.94 -16.58 -7.95
N PHE A 238 -5.14 -17.07 -8.28
CA PHE A 238 -6.09 -17.64 -7.31
C PHE A 238 -5.54 -18.80 -6.49
N MET A 239 -4.62 -19.61 -7.04
CA MET A 239 -4.12 -20.78 -6.34
C MET A 239 -3.32 -20.39 -5.10
N SER A 240 -2.33 -19.52 -5.24
CA SER A 240 -1.45 -19.07 -4.13
C SER A 240 -2.23 -18.28 -3.09
N ILE A 241 -3.05 -17.35 -3.54
CA ILE A 241 -3.89 -16.50 -2.69
C ILE A 241 -4.92 -17.32 -1.91
N SER A 242 -5.57 -18.30 -2.55
CA SER A 242 -6.52 -19.20 -1.86
C SER A 242 -5.84 -20.12 -0.85
N ILE A 243 -4.62 -20.57 -1.10
CA ILE A 243 -3.85 -21.32 -0.10
C ILE A 243 -3.58 -20.46 1.12
N SER A 244 -3.11 -19.23 0.94
CA SER A 244 -2.84 -18.29 2.05
C SER A 244 -4.13 -17.98 2.84
N PHE A 245 -5.23 -17.72 2.15
CA PHE A 245 -6.55 -17.50 2.76
C PHE A 245 -6.99 -18.71 3.61
N LEU A 246 -6.90 -19.94 3.04
CA LEU A 246 -7.26 -21.16 3.74
C LEU A 246 -6.38 -21.44 4.96
N VAL A 247 -5.09 -21.09 4.92
CA VAL A 247 -4.20 -21.18 6.08
C VAL A 247 -4.70 -20.28 7.20
N GLY A 248 -5.11 -19.05 6.89
CA GLY A 248 -5.74 -18.14 7.86
C GLY A 248 -7.01 -18.73 8.49
N VAL A 249 -7.90 -19.26 7.64
CA VAL A 249 -9.12 -19.96 8.05
C VAL A 249 -8.82 -21.10 9.04
N VAL A 250 -7.87 -21.98 8.69
CA VAL A 250 -7.53 -23.16 9.48
C VAL A 250 -6.92 -22.78 10.83
N ILE A 251 -6.01 -21.81 10.85
CA ILE A 251 -5.35 -21.37 12.11
C ILE A 251 -6.38 -20.84 13.08
N VAL A 252 -7.28 -19.95 12.66
CA VAL A 252 -8.30 -19.40 13.56
C VAL A 252 -9.34 -20.44 13.94
N TYR A 253 -9.71 -21.33 13.01
CA TYR A 253 -10.64 -22.40 13.35
C TYR A 253 -10.09 -23.34 14.44
N ILE A 254 -8.80 -23.68 14.37
CA ILE A 254 -8.11 -24.46 15.40
C ILE A 254 -8.03 -23.67 16.72
N ALA A 255 -7.61 -22.41 16.67
CA ALA A 255 -7.52 -21.55 17.86
C ALA A 255 -8.88 -21.45 18.57
N SER A 256 -9.95 -21.19 17.83
CA SER A 256 -11.30 -21.08 18.40
C SER A 256 -11.81 -22.41 18.99
N TYR A 257 -11.39 -23.56 18.42
CA TYR A 257 -11.75 -24.87 18.99
C TYR A 257 -11.20 -25.07 20.41
N TYR A 258 -9.98 -24.59 20.67
CA TYR A 258 -9.36 -24.70 21.99
C TYR A 258 -9.88 -23.67 22.99
N THR A 259 -10.36 -22.51 22.55
CA THR A 259 -10.84 -21.44 23.42
C THR A 259 -12.30 -21.64 23.89
N THR A 260 -13.12 -22.32 23.09
CA THR A 260 -14.56 -22.54 23.41
C THR A 260 -14.83 -23.69 24.39
N LYS A 261 -13.83 -24.40 24.86
CA LYS A 261 -13.97 -25.64 25.65
C LYS A 261 -14.17 -25.43 27.16
N ASP A 262 -14.79 -24.33 27.62
CA ASP A 262 -15.00 -24.05 29.06
C ASP A 262 -16.39 -24.52 29.51
N GLU A 263 -16.49 -25.79 29.93
CA GLU A 263 -17.73 -26.48 30.31
C GLU A 263 -18.38 -25.94 31.61
N ASN A 264 -17.68 -25.07 32.38
CA ASN A 264 -18.12 -24.63 33.70
C ASN A 264 -18.95 -23.32 33.70
N LEU A 265 -19.34 -22.78 32.55
CA LEU A 265 -20.12 -21.54 32.49
C LEU A 265 -21.55 -21.68 33.04
N LEU A 266 -22.15 -22.87 32.96
CA LEU A 266 -23.53 -23.11 33.36
C LEU A 266 -23.78 -23.08 34.88
N GLU A 267 -22.74 -23.29 35.68
CA GLU A 267 -22.84 -23.27 37.16
C GLU A 267 -22.68 -21.87 37.77
N LEU A 268 -22.33 -20.85 36.98
CA LEU A 268 -22.13 -19.49 37.44
C LEU A 268 -23.43 -18.69 37.48
N SER A 269 -23.51 -17.69 38.37
CA SER A 269 -24.62 -16.72 38.35
C SER A 269 -24.67 -16.00 36.98
N LYS A 270 -25.85 -15.48 36.59
CA LYS A 270 -26.08 -14.77 35.32
C LYS A 270 -25.07 -13.63 35.13
N GLU A 271 -24.81 -12.84 36.18
CA GLU A 271 -23.88 -11.72 36.14
C GLU A 271 -22.44 -12.19 35.91
N ARG A 272 -22.02 -13.25 36.60
CA ARG A 272 -20.68 -13.83 36.40
C ARG A 272 -20.49 -14.41 34.98
N ARG A 273 -21.54 -15.03 34.43
CA ARG A 273 -21.52 -15.54 33.07
C ARG A 273 -21.34 -14.41 32.07
N LEU A 274 -22.12 -13.33 32.20
CA LEU A 274 -22.04 -12.16 31.34
C LEU A 274 -20.65 -11.51 31.42
N TYR A 275 -20.13 -11.31 32.63
CA TYR A 275 -18.78 -10.74 32.80
C TYR A 275 -17.71 -11.62 32.18
N LYS A 276 -17.76 -12.95 32.43
CA LYS A 276 -16.79 -13.90 31.85
C LYS A 276 -16.91 -13.95 30.33
N SER A 277 -18.11 -13.95 29.75
CA SER A 277 -18.35 -13.88 28.32
C SER A 277 -17.72 -12.62 27.72
N GLY A 278 -17.98 -11.43 28.27
CA GLY A 278 -17.38 -10.19 27.79
C GLY A 278 -15.85 -10.17 27.88
N MET A 279 -15.27 -10.79 28.91
CA MET A 279 -13.81 -10.93 29.02
C MET A 279 -13.24 -11.90 27.98
N LEU A 280 -13.92 -12.99 27.68
CA LEU A 280 -13.51 -13.93 26.64
C LEU A 280 -13.60 -13.25 25.24
N THR A 281 -14.70 -12.53 24.99
CA THR A 281 -14.84 -11.71 23.76
C THR A 281 -13.71 -10.68 23.65
N ALA A 282 -13.35 -10.01 24.76
CA ALA A 282 -12.25 -9.05 24.77
C ALA A 282 -10.91 -9.70 24.38
N ILE A 283 -10.61 -10.89 24.90
CA ILE A 283 -9.39 -11.62 24.56
C ILE A 283 -9.42 -12.05 23.08
N ALA A 284 -10.55 -12.59 22.63
CA ALA A 284 -10.71 -13.02 21.24
C ALA A 284 -10.51 -11.84 20.26
N LEU A 285 -11.14 -10.68 20.55
CA LEU A 285 -11.01 -9.48 19.72
C LEU A 285 -9.60 -8.86 19.81
N ALA A 286 -8.94 -8.87 20.96
CA ALA A 286 -7.55 -8.42 21.04
C ALA A 286 -6.61 -9.25 20.16
N ILE A 287 -6.82 -10.56 20.08
CA ILE A 287 -6.06 -11.46 19.20
C ILE A 287 -6.44 -11.21 17.72
N HIS A 288 -7.69 -10.88 17.45
CA HIS A 288 -8.20 -10.59 16.11
C HIS A 288 -7.74 -9.24 15.57
N ASN A 289 -7.75 -8.19 16.37
CA ASN A 289 -7.37 -6.84 15.97
C ASN A 289 -5.87 -6.73 15.61
N PHE A 290 -5.03 -7.63 16.12
CA PHE A 290 -3.61 -7.66 15.71
C PHE A 290 -3.42 -7.98 14.21
N PRO A 291 -4.02 -9.04 13.62
CA PRO A 291 -4.05 -9.26 12.18
C PRO A 291 -4.65 -8.11 11.36
N GLU A 292 -5.66 -7.41 11.88
CA GLU A 292 -6.23 -6.23 11.21
C GLU A 292 -5.22 -5.08 11.12
N GLY A 293 -4.55 -4.80 12.22
CA GLY A 293 -3.45 -3.86 12.24
C GLY A 293 -2.31 -4.26 11.30
N LEU A 294 -1.99 -5.56 11.25
CA LEU A 294 -1.00 -6.09 10.31
C LEU A 294 -1.44 -5.84 8.85
N ALA A 295 -2.71 -6.13 8.51
CA ALA A 295 -3.25 -5.86 7.18
C ALA A 295 -3.16 -4.37 6.83
N MET A 296 -3.45 -3.49 7.79
CA MET A 296 -3.35 -2.03 7.60
C MET A 296 -1.91 -1.58 7.37
N GLY A 297 -0.95 -2.09 8.15
CA GLY A 297 0.47 -1.81 7.95
C GLY A 297 0.94 -2.25 6.56
N VAL A 298 0.55 -3.44 6.13
CA VAL A 298 0.85 -3.97 4.79
C VAL A 298 0.16 -3.15 3.69
N ALA A 299 -1.11 -2.76 3.87
CA ALA A 299 -1.86 -1.94 2.91
C ALA A 299 -1.22 -0.57 2.69
N VAL A 300 -0.69 0.06 3.75
CA VAL A 300 0.05 1.33 3.62
C VAL A 300 1.36 1.16 2.87
N LEU A 301 2.04 0.01 3.01
CA LEU A 301 3.24 -0.30 2.20
C LEU A 301 2.89 -0.40 0.71
N GLU A 302 1.68 -0.85 0.37
CA GLU A 302 1.20 -0.89 -1.01
C GLU A 302 0.85 0.51 -1.52
N SER A 303 -0.02 1.24 -0.80
CA SER A 303 -0.27 2.66 -1.03
C SER A 303 -0.89 3.32 0.21
N ALA A 304 -0.53 4.58 0.46
CA ALA A 304 -1.11 5.37 1.54
C ALA A 304 -2.63 5.47 1.44
N GLN A 305 -3.15 5.59 0.22
CA GLN A 305 -4.59 5.69 -0.04
C GLN A 305 -5.33 4.39 0.27
N TYR A 306 -4.78 3.24 -0.12
CA TYR A 306 -5.34 1.94 0.23
C TYR A 306 -5.37 1.76 1.76
N GLY A 307 -4.30 2.16 2.46
CA GLY A 307 -4.27 2.18 3.91
C GLY A 307 -5.37 3.03 4.54
N VAL A 308 -5.65 4.22 4.00
CA VAL A 308 -6.74 5.10 4.50
C VAL A 308 -8.13 4.48 4.27
N VAL A 309 -8.38 3.90 3.10
CA VAL A 309 -9.65 3.24 2.80
C VAL A 309 -9.87 2.04 3.71
N LEU A 310 -8.85 1.21 3.89
CA LEU A 310 -8.90 0.05 4.78
C LEU A 310 -9.08 0.48 6.24
N MET A 311 -8.39 1.54 6.69
CA MET A 311 -8.59 2.13 8.03
C MET A 311 -10.04 2.54 8.25
N ALA A 312 -10.65 3.25 7.30
CA ALA A 312 -12.04 3.68 7.43
C ALA A 312 -13.01 2.48 7.54
N ALA A 313 -12.77 1.45 6.74
CA ALA A 313 -13.58 0.22 6.77
C ALA A 313 -13.41 -0.53 8.10
N ILE A 314 -12.17 -0.67 8.61
CA ILE A 314 -11.89 -1.28 9.91
C ILE A 314 -12.51 -0.46 11.04
N ALA A 315 -12.35 0.85 11.06
CA ALA A 315 -12.94 1.72 12.08
C ALA A 315 -14.47 1.57 12.17
N LEU A 316 -15.15 1.40 11.03
CA LEU A 316 -16.61 1.23 11.01
C LEU A 316 -17.09 -0.05 11.72
N HIS A 317 -16.40 -1.17 11.55
CA HIS A 317 -16.81 -2.41 12.23
C HIS A 317 -16.26 -2.51 13.67
N ASN A 318 -15.21 -1.82 14.01
CA ASN A 318 -14.64 -1.78 15.35
C ASN A 318 -15.57 -1.16 16.39
N ILE A 319 -16.43 -0.20 15.99
CA ILE A 319 -17.44 0.37 16.92
C ILE A 319 -18.40 -0.69 17.44
N PRO A 320 -19.10 -1.51 16.62
CA PRO A 320 -19.85 -2.67 17.06
C PRO A 320 -19.07 -3.65 17.94
N GLU A 321 -17.82 -3.93 17.60
CA GLU A 321 -16.97 -4.82 18.39
C GLU A 321 -16.70 -4.31 19.80
N GLY A 322 -16.41 -3.02 19.93
CA GLY A 322 -16.28 -2.37 21.22
C GLY A 322 -17.55 -2.46 22.07
N ILE A 323 -18.72 -2.40 21.43
CA ILE A 323 -20.02 -2.62 22.10
C ILE A 323 -20.15 -4.09 22.52
N ALA A 324 -19.75 -5.04 21.67
CA ALA A 324 -19.80 -6.48 21.98
C ALA A 324 -18.94 -6.87 23.20
N VAL A 325 -17.83 -6.19 23.40
CA VAL A 325 -16.99 -6.34 24.60
C VAL A 325 -17.60 -5.66 25.82
N ALA A 326 -17.95 -4.38 25.69
CA ALA A 326 -18.31 -3.56 26.83
C ALA A 326 -19.70 -3.88 27.40
N ALA A 327 -20.67 -4.22 26.55
CA ALA A 327 -22.05 -4.48 27.01
C ALA A 327 -22.18 -5.65 27.99
N PRO A 328 -21.65 -6.86 27.70
CA PRO A 328 -21.75 -7.97 28.64
C PRO A 328 -20.90 -7.75 29.91
N ILE A 329 -19.73 -7.07 29.81
CA ILE A 329 -18.94 -6.72 30.99
C ILE A 329 -19.74 -5.80 31.94
N LYS A 330 -20.38 -4.77 31.39
CA LYS A 330 -21.22 -3.85 32.16
C LYS A 330 -22.42 -4.56 32.77
N ALA A 331 -23.13 -5.38 31.97
CA ALA A 331 -24.27 -6.16 32.45
C ALA A 331 -23.90 -7.19 33.55
N GLY A 332 -22.66 -7.68 33.52
CA GLY A 332 -22.08 -8.58 34.52
C GLY A 332 -21.52 -7.89 35.78
N ASN A 333 -21.96 -6.67 36.07
CA ASN A 333 -21.49 -5.84 37.19
C ASN A 333 -20.00 -5.43 37.12
N GLY A 334 -19.40 -5.44 35.95
CA GLY A 334 -18.01 -5.00 35.76
C GLY A 334 -17.78 -3.48 35.86
N GLY A 335 -18.88 -2.71 35.91
CA GLY A 335 -18.82 -1.24 35.91
C GLY A 335 -18.58 -0.62 34.54
N ARG A 336 -19.11 0.59 34.33
CA ARG A 336 -19.08 1.27 33.02
C ARG A 336 -17.65 1.60 32.57
N LEU A 337 -16.88 2.21 33.46
CA LEU A 337 -15.50 2.65 33.14
C LEU A 337 -14.61 1.45 32.79
N LYS A 338 -14.68 0.39 33.58
CA LYS A 338 -13.90 -0.83 33.34
C LYS A 338 -14.28 -1.50 32.03
N ALA A 339 -15.56 -1.58 31.70
CA ALA A 339 -16.03 -2.11 30.43
C ALA A 339 -15.47 -1.31 29.21
N THR A 340 -15.54 0.02 29.31
CA THR A 340 -14.98 0.93 28.26
C THR A 340 -13.47 0.78 28.13
N LEU A 341 -12.73 0.75 29.23
CA LEU A 341 -11.27 0.62 29.21
C LEU A 341 -10.83 -0.73 28.64
N ILE A 342 -11.55 -1.79 28.92
CA ILE A 342 -11.27 -3.12 28.34
C ILE A 342 -11.51 -3.09 26.82
N ALA A 343 -12.65 -2.54 26.36
CA ALA A 343 -12.93 -2.40 24.96
C ALA A 343 -11.85 -1.54 24.23
N MET A 344 -11.43 -0.43 24.83
CA MET A 344 -10.35 0.38 24.28
C MET A 344 -9.03 -0.40 24.22
N ALA A 345 -8.71 -1.19 25.22
CA ALA A 345 -7.49 -1.98 25.27
C ALA A 345 -7.43 -3.05 24.17
N THR A 346 -8.59 -3.61 23.75
CA THR A 346 -8.62 -4.56 22.63
C THR A 346 -8.24 -3.89 21.31
N GLY A 347 -8.70 -2.67 21.07
CA GLY A 347 -8.35 -1.92 19.87
C GLY A 347 -6.88 -1.48 19.80
N LEU A 348 -6.19 -1.33 20.94
CA LEU A 348 -4.77 -0.98 20.96
C LEU A 348 -3.84 -2.09 20.44
N THR A 349 -4.36 -3.28 20.15
CA THR A 349 -3.58 -4.32 19.48
C THR A 349 -3.40 -4.09 17.98
N GLU A 350 -4.24 -3.27 17.34
CA GLU A 350 -4.07 -2.90 15.92
C GLU A 350 -2.79 -2.10 15.66
N PRO A 351 -2.48 -0.99 16.37
CA PRO A 351 -1.19 -0.32 16.20
C PRO A 351 0.01 -1.26 16.39
N LEU A 352 -0.09 -2.25 17.29
CA LEU A 352 0.97 -3.25 17.46
C LEU A 352 1.12 -4.14 16.23
N GLY A 353 0.01 -4.55 15.62
CA GLY A 353 0.00 -5.30 14.36
C GLY A 353 0.61 -4.50 13.19
N ALA A 354 0.24 -3.22 13.04
CA ALA A 354 0.78 -2.33 12.03
C ALA A 354 2.29 -2.12 12.21
N MET A 355 2.74 -1.88 13.43
CA MET A 355 4.17 -1.74 13.74
C MET A 355 4.94 -3.03 13.46
N PHE A 356 4.36 -4.19 13.75
CA PHE A 356 4.98 -5.47 13.42
C PHE A 356 5.11 -5.65 11.90
N ALA A 357 4.07 -5.31 11.13
CA ALA A 357 4.12 -5.36 9.67
C ALA A 357 5.27 -4.49 9.12
N LEU A 358 5.39 -3.27 9.60
CA LEU A 358 6.38 -2.31 9.10
C LEU A 358 7.81 -2.64 9.54
N LEU A 359 8.03 -2.89 10.84
CA LEU A 359 9.37 -3.02 11.40
C LEU A 359 9.96 -4.41 11.21
N VAL A 360 9.12 -5.45 11.17
CA VAL A 360 9.58 -6.84 11.09
C VAL A 360 9.43 -7.40 9.68
N LEU A 361 8.30 -7.14 9.03
CA LEU A 361 8.00 -7.73 7.73
C LEU A 361 8.39 -6.81 6.57
N GLY A 362 8.31 -5.47 6.71
CA GLY A 362 8.45 -4.52 5.63
C GLY A 362 9.71 -4.71 4.77
N SER A 363 10.84 -5.01 5.40
CA SER A 363 12.12 -5.24 4.70
C SER A 363 12.18 -6.56 3.90
N PHE A 364 11.23 -7.47 4.11
CA PHE A 364 11.23 -8.80 3.50
C PHE A 364 10.06 -9.02 2.55
N LEU A 365 9.05 -8.13 2.57
CA LEU A 365 7.83 -8.31 1.79
C LEU A 365 8.04 -7.93 0.33
N THR A 366 7.88 -8.91 -0.55
CA THR A 366 7.66 -8.67 -1.98
C THR A 366 6.17 -8.38 -2.23
N PRO A 367 5.76 -7.77 -3.36
CA PRO A 367 4.34 -7.54 -3.69
C PRO A 367 3.49 -8.82 -3.60
N PHE A 368 4.03 -9.95 -4.07
CA PHE A 368 3.38 -11.26 -3.93
C PHE A 368 3.18 -11.67 -2.47
N MET A 369 4.19 -11.44 -1.61
CA MET A 369 4.08 -11.75 -0.18
C MET A 369 3.10 -10.81 0.53
N VAL A 370 3.01 -9.55 0.11
CA VAL A 370 1.98 -8.60 0.56
C VAL A 370 0.59 -9.15 0.24
N GLY A 371 0.33 -9.53 -1.01
CA GLY A 371 -0.94 -10.13 -1.41
C GLY A 371 -1.29 -11.41 -0.63
N CYS A 372 -0.30 -12.30 -0.43
CA CYS A 372 -0.47 -13.50 0.40
C CYS A 372 -0.78 -13.17 1.87
N SER A 373 -0.13 -12.15 2.45
CA SER A 373 -0.36 -11.73 3.84
C SER A 373 -1.76 -11.14 4.01
N LEU A 374 -2.21 -10.32 3.07
CA LEU A 374 -3.56 -9.76 3.07
C LEU A 374 -4.62 -10.87 2.94
N ALA A 375 -4.44 -11.82 2.02
CA ALA A 375 -5.33 -12.97 1.88
C ALA A 375 -5.37 -13.85 3.14
N PHE A 376 -4.23 -14.06 3.78
CA PHE A 376 -4.15 -14.77 5.06
C PHE A 376 -4.99 -14.08 6.15
N VAL A 377 -4.89 -12.75 6.28
CA VAL A 377 -5.72 -11.97 7.21
C VAL A 377 -7.20 -12.04 6.82
N GLY A 378 -7.53 -11.97 5.52
CA GLY A 378 -8.90 -12.17 5.02
C GLY A 378 -9.50 -13.51 5.45
N GLY A 379 -8.70 -14.58 5.42
CA GLY A 379 -9.10 -15.90 5.94
C GLY A 379 -9.41 -15.88 7.44
N ILE A 380 -8.57 -15.21 8.23
CA ILE A 380 -8.79 -15.00 9.68
C ILE A 380 -10.12 -14.27 9.90
N MET A 381 -10.28 -13.11 9.28
CA MET A 381 -11.46 -12.25 9.43
C MET A 381 -12.77 -12.97 9.06
N THR A 382 -12.75 -13.80 8.01
CA THR A 382 -13.91 -14.59 7.58
C THR A 382 -14.39 -15.54 8.67
N VAL A 383 -13.47 -16.25 9.33
CA VAL A 383 -13.85 -17.20 10.42
C VAL A 383 -14.36 -16.45 11.64
N VAL A 384 -13.75 -15.32 11.99
CA VAL A 384 -14.19 -14.51 13.13
C VAL A 384 -15.58 -13.93 12.88
N ALA A 385 -15.81 -13.33 11.71
CA ALA A 385 -17.14 -12.83 11.34
C ALA A 385 -18.20 -13.93 11.46
N TYR A 386 -17.90 -15.12 10.95
CA TYR A 386 -18.85 -16.24 10.96
C TYR A 386 -19.09 -16.83 12.38
N LYS A 387 -18.03 -17.00 13.19
CA LYS A 387 -18.13 -17.69 14.48
C LYS A 387 -18.45 -16.78 15.67
N GLU A 388 -17.90 -15.54 15.64
CA GLU A 388 -17.98 -14.65 16.79
C GLU A 388 -19.08 -13.59 16.65
N LEU A 389 -19.35 -13.10 15.43
CA LEU A 389 -20.30 -11.99 15.24
C LEU A 389 -21.70 -12.47 14.81
N ILE A 390 -21.83 -13.41 13.88
CA ILE A 390 -23.13 -13.88 13.38
C ILE A 390 -23.95 -14.65 14.45
N PRO A 391 -23.38 -15.54 15.28
CA PRO A 391 -24.14 -16.33 16.25
C PRO A 391 -24.66 -15.55 17.45
N GLN A 392 -24.24 -14.31 17.66
CA GLN A 392 -24.64 -13.48 18.80
C GLN A 392 -25.92 -12.69 18.54
#